data_ca0cc3a2ea02a8b61b6e1350703578b8
#
_entry.id   ca0cc3a2ea02a8b61b6e1350703578b8
#
_cell.length_a   1.000
_cell.length_b   1.000
_cell.length_c   1.000
_cell.angle_alpha   90.00
_cell.angle_beta   90.00
_cell.angle_gamma   90.00
#
_symmetry.space_group_name_H-M   'P 1'
#
loop_
_entity.id
_entity.type
_entity.pdbx_description
1 polymer ?
#
loop_
_entity_poly.entity_id
_entity_poly.type
_entity_poly.pdbx_seq_one_letter_code
_entity_poly.pdbx_strand_id
1 'polypeptide(L)'
;DRVMFKLHHTFIFTLALFAAIFAAGCDAEGGPTLSAPEAFTKAQAGEIMLIDIRTPREWRQTGIAAGAITIDMTKKTFVTEILDAVDGDKDAPIAIICRTGNRTTYSQKALQEMGFSRVYNVKEGMSGSGAGPGWVRRGLPVDSCQTC
;
A
#
# COMPACT_ATOMS: atom_id res chain seq x y z
N ASP A 1 77.19 -33.57 10.35
CA ASP A 1 75.89 -33.98 10.93
C ASP A 1 74.92 -32.79 10.86
N ARG A 2 74.05 -32.91 9.86
CA ARG A 2 73.09 -31.83 9.59
C ARG A 2 71.71 -32.31 10.00
N VAL A 3 71.20 -31.76 11.06
CA VAL A 3 69.82 -31.95 11.49
C VAL A 3 68.93 -31.02 10.68
N MET A 4 68.13 -31.65 9.79
CA MET A 4 67.15 -30.90 9.02
C MET A 4 65.89 -30.66 9.86
N PHE A 5 65.65 -29.39 10.16
CA PHE A 5 64.45 -28.91 10.82
C PHE A 5 63.30 -28.86 9.81
N LYS A 6 62.37 -29.82 9.88
CA LYS A 6 61.12 -29.77 9.11
C LYS A 6 60.14 -28.86 9.76
N LEU A 7 59.95 -27.70 9.14
CA LEU A 7 58.97 -26.73 9.54
C LEU A 7 57.60 -27.23 9.04
N HIS A 8 56.75 -27.68 9.95
CA HIS A 8 55.35 -27.99 9.64
C HIS A 8 54.52 -26.71 9.66
N HIS A 9 54.12 -26.26 8.48
CA HIS A 9 53.14 -25.18 8.36
C HIS A 9 51.74 -25.79 8.62
N THR A 10 51.25 -25.55 9.83
CA THR A 10 49.88 -25.84 10.20
C THR A 10 48.97 -24.75 9.61
N PHE A 11 48.31 -25.04 8.53
CA PHE A 11 47.29 -24.18 7.94
C PHE A 11 46.05 -24.25 8.83
N ILE A 12 45.82 -23.25 9.63
CA ILE A 12 44.60 -23.06 10.40
C ILE A 12 43.56 -22.45 9.46
N PHE A 13 42.66 -23.29 8.94
CA PHE A 13 41.45 -22.86 8.24
C PHE A 13 40.47 -22.31 9.26
N THR A 14 40.43 -21.00 9.46
CA THR A 14 39.36 -20.32 10.19
C THR A 14 38.12 -20.26 9.29
N LEU A 15 37.20 -21.19 9.52
CA LEU A 15 35.86 -21.19 8.92
C LEU A 15 35.05 -20.05 9.55
N ALA A 16 35.01 -18.91 8.87
CA ALA A 16 34.12 -17.81 9.25
C ALA A 16 32.67 -18.20 8.95
N LEU A 17 31.95 -18.62 10.00
CA LEU A 17 30.52 -18.89 9.97
C LEU A 17 29.77 -17.56 9.82
N PHE A 18 29.41 -17.19 8.60
CA PHE A 18 28.53 -16.05 8.31
C PHE A 18 27.13 -16.45 8.75
N ALA A 19 26.76 -16.10 9.98
CA ALA A 19 25.37 -16.19 10.43
C ALA A 19 24.56 -15.11 9.69
N ALA A 20 23.90 -15.48 8.62
CA ALA A 20 22.87 -14.65 8.00
C ALA A 20 21.71 -14.54 9.00
N ILE A 21 21.64 -13.40 9.69
CA ILE A 21 20.49 -13.02 10.50
C ILE A 21 19.36 -12.72 9.51
N PHE A 22 18.51 -13.71 9.24
CA PHE A 22 17.20 -13.49 8.66
C PHE A 22 16.40 -12.71 9.72
N ALA A 23 16.37 -11.40 9.60
CA ALA A 23 15.36 -10.62 10.26
C ALA A 23 14.01 -11.05 9.67
N ALA A 24 13.33 -11.96 10.33
CA ALA A 24 11.91 -12.21 10.12
C ALA A 24 11.22 -10.89 10.45
N GLY A 25 10.93 -10.09 9.43
CA GLY A 25 10.02 -8.96 9.56
C GLY A 25 8.70 -9.54 10.07
N CYS A 26 8.25 -9.09 11.23
CA CYS A 26 6.86 -9.27 11.62
C CYS A 26 6.03 -8.63 10.51
N ASP A 27 5.37 -9.45 9.71
CA ASP A 27 4.33 -8.99 8.82
C ASP A 27 3.25 -8.37 9.71
N ALA A 28 3.26 -7.05 9.80
CA ALA A 28 2.15 -6.33 10.39
C ALA A 28 0.90 -6.74 9.61
N GLU A 29 -0.13 -7.19 10.28
CA GLU A 29 -1.40 -7.59 9.66
C GLU A 29 -1.94 -6.44 8.81
N GLY A 30 -1.73 -6.52 7.52
CA GLY A 30 -2.16 -5.52 6.53
C GLY A 30 -1.11 -5.35 5.43
N GLY A 31 -1.57 -5.11 4.21
CA GLY A 31 -0.72 -4.81 3.05
C GLY A 31 -0.08 -3.41 3.14
N PRO A 32 0.63 -2.96 2.10
CA PRO A 32 1.33 -1.69 2.07
C PRO A 32 0.38 -0.50 2.26
N THR A 33 0.84 0.52 3.00
CA THR A 33 0.07 1.72 3.30
C THR A 33 0.74 2.96 2.72
N LEU A 34 -0.07 3.99 2.46
CA LEU A 34 0.38 5.36 2.15
C LEU A 34 -0.28 6.34 3.10
N SER A 35 0.42 7.39 3.48
CA SER A 35 -0.21 8.56 4.07
C SER A 35 -1.03 9.30 3.01
N ALA A 36 -1.97 10.15 3.42
CA ALA A 36 -2.77 10.93 2.47
C ALA A 36 -1.90 11.87 1.60
N PRO A 37 -0.87 12.56 2.12
CA PRO A 37 0.04 13.35 1.27
C PRO A 37 0.83 12.52 0.25
N GLU A 38 1.31 11.34 0.64
CA GLU A 38 2.01 10.44 -0.29
C GLU A 38 1.07 9.96 -1.40
N ALA A 39 -0.14 9.56 -1.05
CA ALA A 39 -1.15 9.14 -2.01
C ALA A 39 -1.51 10.27 -2.98
N PHE A 40 -1.68 11.49 -2.47
CA PHE A 40 -1.93 12.67 -3.30
C PHE A 40 -0.78 12.91 -4.29
N THR A 41 0.46 13.00 -3.78
CA THR A 41 1.65 13.24 -4.63
C THR A 41 1.79 12.17 -5.72
N LYS A 42 1.66 10.90 -5.36
CA LYS A 42 1.76 9.79 -6.31
C LYS A 42 0.64 9.77 -7.35
N ALA A 43 -0.58 10.10 -6.93
CA ALA A 43 -1.72 10.21 -7.86
C ALA A 43 -1.52 11.37 -8.85
N GLN A 44 -1.05 12.54 -8.38
CA GLN A 44 -0.76 13.67 -9.24
C GLN A 44 0.39 13.39 -10.24
N ALA A 45 1.35 12.58 -9.84
CA ALA A 45 2.46 12.14 -10.70
C ALA A 45 2.07 11.01 -11.67
N GLY A 46 0.85 10.46 -11.58
CA GLY A 46 0.43 9.30 -12.36
C GLY A 46 1.12 7.99 -11.98
N GLU A 47 1.74 7.93 -10.80
CA GLU A 47 2.42 6.74 -10.31
C GLU A 47 1.44 5.70 -9.73
N ILE A 48 0.27 6.13 -9.29
CA ILE A 48 -0.81 5.29 -8.77
C ILE A 48 -2.16 5.78 -9.27
N MET A 49 -3.12 4.87 -9.37
CA MET A 49 -4.53 5.23 -9.50
C MET A 49 -5.14 5.33 -8.09
N LEU A 50 -5.61 6.52 -7.72
CA LEU A 50 -6.30 6.73 -6.44
C LEU A 50 -7.79 6.45 -6.61
N ILE A 51 -8.36 5.62 -5.73
CA ILE A 51 -9.75 5.17 -5.79
C ILE A 51 -10.43 5.47 -4.46
N ASP A 52 -11.45 6.32 -4.48
CA ASP A 52 -12.33 6.55 -3.33
C ASP A 52 -13.44 5.48 -3.32
N ILE A 53 -13.34 4.54 -2.38
CA ILE A 53 -14.25 3.40 -2.29
C ILE A 53 -15.47 3.63 -1.39
N ARG A 54 -15.72 4.88 -1.01
CA ARG A 54 -16.88 5.26 -0.20
C ARG A 54 -18.17 5.16 -1.04
N THR A 55 -19.28 5.61 -0.46
CA THR A 55 -20.59 5.65 -1.10
C THR A 55 -20.86 7.00 -1.76
N PRO A 56 -21.78 7.07 -2.75
CA PRO A 56 -22.20 8.33 -3.37
C PRO A 56 -22.71 9.37 -2.38
N ARG A 57 -23.35 8.92 -1.31
CA ARG A 57 -23.76 9.82 -0.22
C ARG A 57 -22.57 10.51 0.45
N GLU A 58 -21.51 9.77 0.75
CA GLU A 58 -20.30 10.31 1.38
C GLU A 58 -19.56 11.26 0.43
N TRP A 59 -19.47 10.94 -0.85
CA TRP A 59 -18.84 11.81 -1.86
C TRP A 59 -19.56 13.15 -1.97
N ARG A 60 -20.89 13.14 -1.99
CA ARG A 60 -21.68 14.40 -2.02
C ARG A 60 -21.55 15.22 -0.75
N GLN A 61 -21.37 14.58 0.39
CA GLN A 61 -21.27 15.27 1.68
C GLN A 61 -19.92 15.96 1.91
N THR A 62 -18.84 15.35 1.46
CA THR A 62 -17.47 15.78 1.83
C THR A 62 -16.57 16.05 0.63
N GLY A 63 -17.04 15.84 -0.59
CA GLY A 63 -16.18 15.77 -1.77
C GLY A 63 -15.39 14.46 -1.84
N ILE A 64 -14.60 14.32 -2.88
CA ILE A 64 -13.68 13.21 -3.13
C ILE A 64 -12.23 13.71 -3.04
N ALA A 65 -11.30 12.84 -2.70
CA ALA A 65 -9.88 13.19 -2.74
C ALA A 65 -9.50 13.62 -4.17
N ALA A 66 -8.85 14.77 -4.31
CA ALA A 66 -8.52 15.29 -5.63
C ALA A 66 -7.71 14.29 -6.47
N GLY A 67 -8.16 14.05 -7.69
CA GLY A 67 -7.58 13.09 -8.60
C GLY A 67 -8.02 11.63 -8.37
N ALA A 68 -8.88 11.34 -7.39
CA ALA A 68 -9.44 10.03 -7.20
C ALA A 68 -10.59 9.75 -8.17
N ILE A 69 -10.68 8.52 -8.65
CA ILE A 69 -11.91 7.99 -9.23
C ILE A 69 -12.79 7.42 -8.12
N THR A 70 -14.08 7.34 -8.37
CA THR A 70 -15.06 6.85 -7.38
C THR A 70 -15.59 5.49 -7.77
N ILE A 71 -15.45 4.50 -6.88
CA ILE A 71 -15.99 3.15 -7.06
C ILE A 71 -16.62 2.70 -5.74
N ASP A 72 -17.93 2.59 -5.71
CA ASP A 72 -18.69 2.24 -4.50
C ASP A 72 -18.47 0.77 -4.11
N MET A 73 -17.78 0.55 -2.98
CA MET A 73 -17.47 -0.79 -2.50
C MET A 73 -18.70 -1.62 -2.08
N THR A 74 -19.86 -1.01 -1.93
CA THR A 74 -21.11 -1.71 -1.57
C THR A 74 -21.78 -2.40 -2.75
N LYS A 75 -21.36 -2.07 -3.97
CA LYS A 75 -21.89 -2.69 -5.19
C LYS A 75 -21.30 -4.08 -5.42
N LYS A 76 -22.12 -4.96 -5.98
CA LYS A 76 -21.65 -6.29 -6.43
C LYS A 76 -20.61 -6.21 -7.56
N THR A 77 -20.59 -5.10 -8.30
CA THR A 77 -19.68 -4.82 -9.41
C THR A 77 -18.34 -4.22 -8.97
N PHE A 78 -18.13 -4.01 -7.66
CA PHE A 78 -16.95 -3.32 -7.13
C PHE A 78 -15.62 -3.81 -7.71
N VAL A 79 -15.37 -5.11 -7.66
CA VAL A 79 -14.11 -5.69 -8.16
C VAL A 79 -14.00 -5.57 -9.68
N THR A 80 -15.12 -5.75 -10.40
CA THR A 80 -15.15 -5.59 -11.86
C THR A 80 -14.89 -4.14 -12.25
N GLU A 81 -15.49 -3.16 -11.56
CA GLU A 81 -15.25 -1.74 -11.81
C GLU A 81 -13.78 -1.36 -11.56
N ILE A 82 -13.11 -1.93 -10.54
CA ILE A 82 -11.66 -1.74 -10.33
C ILE A 82 -10.86 -2.38 -11.47
N LEU A 83 -11.20 -3.59 -11.87
CA LEU A 83 -10.49 -4.29 -12.95
C LEU A 83 -10.62 -3.54 -14.28
N ASP A 84 -11.80 -3.01 -14.58
CA ASP A 84 -12.04 -2.17 -15.76
C ASP A 84 -11.22 -0.86 -15.69
N ALA A 85 -11.13 -0.24 -14.51
CA ALA A 85 -10.38 0.99 -14.31
C ALA A 85 -8.87 0.82 -14.55
N VAL A 86 -8.33 -0.37 -14.37
CA VAL A 86 -6.93 -0.70 -14.63
C VAL A 86 -6.72 -1.49 -15.95
N ASP A 87 -7.70 -1.46 -16.85
CA ASP A 87 -7.64 -2.16 -18.14
C ASP A 87 -7.31 -3.67 -18.02
N GLY A 88 -7.76 -4.30 -16.95
CA GLY A 88 -7.52 -5.71 -16.66
C GLY A 88 -6.15 -6.02 -16.04
N ASP A 89 -5.29 -5.02 -15.84
CA ASP A 89 -3.96 -5.20 -15.27
C ASP A 89 -4.02 -5.23 -13.73
N LYS A 90 -3.98 -6.43 -13.15
CA LYS A 90 -3.96 -6.62 -11.69
C LYS A 90 -2.62 -6.23 -11.03
N ASP A 91 -1.58 -5.98 -11.82
CA ASP A 91 -0.29 -5.49 -11.33
C ASP A 91 -0.18 -3.95 -11.38
N ALA A 92 -1.20 -3.27 -11.91
CA ALA A 92 -1.28 -1.82 -11.87
C ALA A 92 -1.31 -1.30 -10.42
N PRO A 93 -0.54 -0.25 -10.09
CA PRO A 93 -0.51 0.31 -8.74
C PRO A 93 -1.79 1.11 -8.45
N ILE A 94 -2.55 0.66 -7.49
CA ILE A 94 -3.76 1.34 -7.02
C ILE A 94 -3.64 1.70 -5.54
N ALA A 95 -4.18 2.84 -5.15
CA ALA A 95 -4.36 3.22 -3.76
C ALA A 95 -5.84 3.43 -3.48
N ILE A 96 -6.34 2.83 -2.42
CA ILE A 96 -7.75 2.92 -2.02
C ILE A 96 -7.91 3.76 -0.77
N ILE A 97 -8.89 4.66 -0.78
CA ILE A 97 -9.23 5.53 0.36
C ILE A 97 -10.70 5.36 0.73
N CYS A 98 -10.97 5.33 2.04
CA CYS A 98 -12.33 5.38 2.57
C CYS A 98 -12.43 6.47 3.63
N ARG A 99 -13.41 6.42 4.52
CA ARG A 99 -13.61 7.45 5.54
C ARG A 99 -12.51 7.44 6.61
N THR A 100 -12.19 6.25 7.18
CA THR A 100 -11.32 6.11 8.37
C THR A 100 -10.31 4.96 8.25
N GLY A 101 -10.13 4.36 7.08
CA GLY A 101 -9.20 3.26 6.85
C GLY A 101 -9.72 1.85 7.15
N ASN A 102 -10.85 1.69 7.83
CA ASN A 102 -11.36 0.35 8.17
C ASN A 102 -11.84 -0.41 6.94
N ARG A 103 -12.68 0.19 6.12
CA ARG A 103 -13.19 -0.43 4.88
C ARG A 103 -12.07 -0.77 3.91
N THR A 104 -11.08 0.13 3.77
CA THR A 104 -9.93 -0.10 2.90
C THR A 104 -9.03 -1.22 3.38
N THR A 105 -8.93 -1.46 4.68
CA THR A 105 -8.19 -2.60 5.21
C THR A 105 -8.78 -3.94 4.74
N TYR A 106 -10.11 -4.08 4.80
CA TYR A 106 -10.79 -5.28 4.29
C TYR A 106 -10.71 -5.39 2.78
N SER A 107 -10.94 -4.27 2.07
CA SER A 107 -10.91 -4.26 0.60
C SER A 107 -9.52 -4.56 0.06
N GLN A 108 -8.46 -4.03 0.68
CA GLN A 108 -7.08 -4.32 0.30
C GLN A 108 -6.79 -5.82 0.36
N LYS A 109 -7.13 -6.46 1.49
CA LYS A 109 -6.94 -7.90 1.65
C LYS A 109 -7.72 -8.70 0.60
N ALA A 110 -9.00 -8.40 0.42
CA ALA A 110 -9.83 -9.08 -0.56
C ALA A 110 -9.30 -8.93 -2.00
N LEU A 111 -8.86 -7.72 -2.39
CA LEU A 111 -8.28 -7.48 -3.71
C LEU A 111 -6.96 -8.24 -3.89
N GLN A 112 -6.11 -8.29 -2.87
CA GLN A 112 -4.87 -9.08 -2.92
C GLN A 112 -5.13 -10.58 -3.06
N GLU A 113 -6.11 -11.12 -2.35
CA GLU A 113 -6.56 -12.51 -2.48
C GLU A 113 -7.11 -12.82 -3.89
N MET A 114 -7.65 -11.81 -4.58
CA MET A 114 -8.11 -11.90 -5.97
C MET A 114 -6.99 -11.67 -7.01
N GLY A 115 -5.74 -11.51 -6.56
CA GLY A 115 -4.56 -11.42 -7.41
C GLY A 115 -4.10 -10.01 -7.77
N PHE A 116 -4.69 -8.95 -7.17
CA PHE A 116 -4.13 -7.60 -7.32
C PHE A 116 -2.85 -7.47 -6.49
N SER A 117 -1.71 -7.26 -7.14
CA SER A 117 -0.40 -7.34 -6.49
C SER A 117 0.07 -6.03 -5.84
N ARG A 118 -0.47 -4.88 -6.26
CA ARG A 118 -0.01 -3.55 -5.84
C ARG A 118 -1.17 -2.68 -5.34
N VAL A 119 -1.77 -3.10 -4.23
CA VAL A 119 -2.88 -2.38 -3.58
C VAL A 119 -2.37 -1.67 -2.33
N TYR A 120 -2.41 -0.35 -2.32
CA TYR A 120 -2.02 0.49 -1.19
C TYR A 120 -3.26 0.95 -0.42
N ASN A 121 -3.17 0.97 0.90
CA ASN A 121 -4.23 1.47 1.77
C ASN A 121 -3.88 2.88 2.27
N VAL A 122 -4.71 3.88 1.95
CA VAL A 122 -4.62 5.21 2.57
C VAL A 122 -5.31 5.13 3.95
N LYS A 123 -4.58 4.57 4.92
CA LYS A 123 -5.12 4.08 6.19
C LYS A 123 -5.70 5.17 7.08
N GLU A 124 -5.24 6.42 6.95
CA GLU A 124 -5.84 7.53 7.69
C GLU A 124 -7.20 7.98 7.13
N GLY A 125 -7.50 7.65 5.87
CA GLY A 125 -8.77 7.95 5.22
C GLY A 125 -9.03 9.44 4.99
N MET A 126 -10.29 9.75 4.64
CA MET A 126 -10.72 11.13 4.42
C MET A 126 -10.84 11.92 5.72
N SER A 127 -11.33 11.31 6.79
CA SER A 127 -11.69 12.00 8.05
C SER A 127 -10.66 11.84 9.17
N GLY A 128 -9.66 11.00 8.97
CA GLY A 128 -8.66 10.66 9.98
C GLY A 128 -8.97 9.38 10.75
N SER A 129 -7.92 8.82 11.34
CA SER A 129 -7.94 7.61 12.15
C SER A 129 -6.73 7.60 13.09
N GLY A 130 -6.47 6.48 13.78
CA GLY A 130 -5.22 6.30 14.52
C GLY A 130 -3.95 6.34 13.65
N ALA A 131 -4.08 6.21 12.32
CA ALA A 131 -2.96 6.29 11.37
C ALA A 131 -2.60 7.72 10.96
N GLY A 132 -3.47 8.72 11.20
CA GLY A 132 -3.21 10.11 10.88
C GLY A 132 -4.46 10.98 10.82
N PRO A 133 -4.26 12.32 10.62
CA PRO A 133 -5.36 13.29 10.64
C PRO A 133 -6.38 13.12 9.52
N GLY A 134 -6.03 12.45 8.44
CA GLY A 134 -6.88 12.25 7.28
C GLY A 134 -6.76 13.36 6.22
N TRP A 135 -7.24 13.05 5.03
CA TRP A 135 -7.12 13.90 3.84
C TRP A 135 -7.59 15.34 4.08
N VAL A 136 -8.82 15.46 4.63
CA VAL A 136 -9.46 16.77 4.82
C VAL A 136 -8.75 17.62 5.87
N ARG A 137 -8.40 17.05 7.02
CA ARG A 137 -7.71 17.79 8.09
C ARG A 137 -6.29 18.17 7.74
N ARG A 138 -5.68 17.48 6.79
CA ARG A 138 -4.37 17.86 6.23
C ARG A 138 -4.47 19.04 5.26
N GLY A 139 -5.68 19.48 4.93
CA GLY A 139 -5.90 20.55 3.95
C GLY A 139 -5.58 20.13 2.51
N LEU A 140 -5.55 18.82 2.22
CA LEU A 140 -5.36 18.34 0.86
C LEU A 140 -6.60 18.66 0.01
N PRO A 141 -6.43 18.92 -1.30
CA PRO A 141 -7.53 19.29 -2.17
C PRO A 141 -8.62 18.21 -2.24
N VAL A 142 -9.86 18.65 -2.33
CA VAL A 142 -11.03 17.80 -2.59
C VAL A 142 -11.80 18.34 -3.79
N ASP A 143 -12.29 17.45 -4.62
CA ASP A 143 -13.17 17.75 -5.74
C ASP A 143 -14.62 17.61 -5.29
N SER A 144 -15.46 18.58 -5.65
CA SER A 144 -16.90 18.49 -5.35
C SER A 144 -17.54 17.42 -6.23
N CYS A 145 -18.45 16.65 -5.67
CA CYS A 145 -19.19 15.64 -6.42
C CYS A 145 -20.69 15.81 -6.18
N GLN A 146 -21.34 16.59 -7.01
CA GLN A 146 -22.78 16.85 -6.90
C GLN A 146 -23.64 15.77 -7.58
N THR A 147 -23.11 15.15 -8.59
CA THR A 147 -23.82 14.17 -9.45
C THR A 147 -23.30 12.73 -9.35
N CYS A 148 -22.36 12.49 -8.44
CA CYS A 148 -21.92 11.10 -8.21
C CYS A 148 -23.02 10.19 -7.67
#